data_d0638b7dbea8fd0d5f1f7c1d8a7ed788
#
_entry.id   d0638b7dbea8fd0d5f1f7c1d8a7ed788
#
_cell.length_a   1.000
_cell.length_b   1.000
_cell.length_c   1.000
_cell.angle_alpha   90.00
_cell.angle_beta   90.00
_cell.angle_gamma   90.00
#
_symmetry.space_group_name_H-M   'P 1'
#
loop_
_entity.id
_entity.type
_entity.pdbx_description
1 polymer ?
#
loop_
_entity_poly.entity_id
_entity_poly.type
_entity_poly.pdbx_seq_one_letter_code
_entity_poly.pdbx_strand_id
1 'polypeptide(L)'
;EEKIAFIEYHHIVSVFYQNDFNWNVTPSNHSTREFHMLSDLLKEKLKKEIRLFYLHKDEKELRKFIRSNFKLGKQRTNGINITKNNFTYIYRKWVEKVKPSITLDWEKAKQSGIIDADFFLADIFSKENTTLRDRLYVLLKKNHYELDRKIDSAGLFDSKKAQFNDNQIAHNQFWNLYVRPPRKEYWEYIANRRDLLVPQDIRERKGSFFTPQCWVELSQEYIAKDLGEDWQDEYYIWDCCAGTGNLLAGLTNKYQIWASTLDQADVDVIHDRIANMEKVGTANLLDSHVFQFDFLNDSFDKLPPGLKDIITNEERRKKLIIYINPPCAEASNARTVTGTGSNRKGLAYTSTKDKYKKELGRAGNEIFAQFFARIANDIPDCTLALFSKLKALQGPNFSGFRAKYQAKLSRMFIVPANTFDNVTGHFPYGFQIFHLAEKEEFVSCIADVYDSKGNPIGSKNIYSCKGGELIIDWFRKFYDKQGDHLGYLRFLGTDFQNNRGVFLTLAPSTNDLKQVKGTWITRKNVIPSCVYFSVRLCTEATWVNDRDQFLYPNKEWNCNEHFLSDCLVFTLFNEKNNIQSQHGTNHWIPFS
;
A
#
# COMPACT_ATOMS: atom_id res chain seq x y z
N GLU A 1 -31.94 36.04 9.10
CA GLU A 1 -32.73 34.80 9.00
C GLU A 1 -31.78 33.60 9.10
N GLU A 2 -31.95 32.78 10.14
CA GLU A 2 -31.07 31.62 10.34
C GLU A 2 -31.34 30.55 9.29
N LYS A 3 -30.27 30.00 8.70
CA LYS A 3 -30.30 28.99 7.64
C LYS A 3 -29.47 27.77 8.02
N ILE A 4 -29.98 26.59 7.71
CA ILE A 4 -29.26 25.33 7.83
C ILE A 4 -29.05 24.78 6.43
N ALA A 5 -27.81 24.50 6.09
CA ALA A 5 -27.43 23.85 4.83
C ALA A 5 -26.97 22.42 5.08
N PHE A 6 -27.50 21.49 4.30
CA PHE A 6 -27.07 20.10 4.26
C PHE A 6 -26.38 19.85 2.94
N ILE A 7 -25.13 19.35 3.00
CA ILE A 7 -24.38 18.95 1.84
C ILE A 7 -24.24 17.42 1.90
N GLU A 8 -24.79 16.77 0.90
CA GLU A 8 -24.67 15.33 0.71
C GLU A 8 -23.50 15.07 -0.24
N TYR A 9 -22.39 14.55 0.28
CA TYR A 9 -21.21 14.19 -0.50
C TYR A 9 -20.78 12.79 -0.14
N HIS A 10 -20.85 11.85 -1.07
CA HIS A 10 -20.44 10.43 -0.92
C HIS A 10 -20.92 9.77 0.39
N HIS A 11 -22.20 9.93 0.74
CA HIS A 11 -22.81 9.40 1.97
C HIS A 11 -22.37 10.09 3.29
N ILE A 12 -21.65 11.19 3.22
CA ILE A 12 -21.37 12.04 4.37
C ILE A 12 -22.29 13.26 4.28
N VAL A 13 -23.14 13.40 5.29
CA VAL A 13 -23.96 14.62 5.43
C VAL A 13 -23.21 15.57 6.34
N SER A 14 -22.73 16.66 5.79
CA SER A 14 -22.15 17.77 6.54
C SER A 14 -23.22 18.83 6.77
N VAL A 15 -23.36 19.27 8.02
CA VAL A 15 -24.33 20.30 8.41
C VAL A 15 -23.58 21.59 8.68
N PHE A 16 -23.93 22.64 7.94
CA PHE A 16 -23.45 23.98 8.18
C PHE A 16 -24.58 24.85 8.71
N TYR A 17 -24.36 25.48 9.86
CA TYR A 17 -25.25 26.45 10.44
C TYR A 17 -24.64 27.84 10.33
N GLN A 18 -25.39 28.80 9.81
CA GLN A 18 -24.92 30.16 9.66
C GLN A 18 -26.09 31.16 9.69
N ASN A 19 -25.93 32.23 10.44
CA ASN A 19 -26.79 33.37 10.37
C ASN A 19 -26.43 34.21 9.15
N ASP A 20 -27.40 34.69 8.38
CA ASP A 20 -27.22 35.53 7.20
C ASP A 20 -26.26 34.94 6.14
N PHE A 21 -26.59 33.75 5.68
CA PHE A 21 -25.81 33.10 4.64
C PHE A 21 -25.89 33.86 3.31
N ASN A 22 -24.85 34.61 2.98
CA ASN A 22 -24.68 35.28 1.71
C ASN A 22 -23.43 34.74 1.00
N TRP A 23 -23.62 34.08 -0.11
CA TRP A 23 -22.53 33.50 -0.91
C TRP A 23 -21.53 34.53 -1.45
N ASN A 24 -21.89 35.82 -1.45
CA ASN A 24 -21.08 36.92 -1.98
C ASN A 24 -20.34 37.71 -0.88
N VAL A 25 -20.54 37.37 0.39
CA VAL A 25 -19.88 38.02 1.53
C VAL A 25 -18.76 37.14 2.05
N THR A 26 -17.60 37.70 2.29
CA THR A 26 -16.47 37.02 2.89
C THR A 26 -16.78 36.80 4.39
N PRO A 27 -17.05 35.61 4.84
CA PRO A 27 -17.42 35.39 6.24
C PRO A 27 -16.19 35.39 7.12
N SER A 28 -16.41 35.69 8.38
CA SER A 28 -15.38 35.72 9.41
C SER A 28 -14.91 34.36 9.90
N ASN A 29 -15.48 33.24 9.42
CA ASN A 29 -15.08 31.91 9.82
C ASN A 29 -14.38 31.11 8.69
N HIS A 30 -13.47 30.21 9.03
CA HIS A 30 -12.62 29.49 8.09
C HIS A 30 -13.36 28.65 7.06
N SER A 31 -14.47 28.00 7.42
CA SER A 31 -15.22 27.09 6.53
C SER A 31 -15.83 27.79 5.32
N THR A 32 -16.24 29.05 5.51
CA THR A 32 -16.83 29.85 4.43
C THR A 32 -15.74 30.48 3.53
N ARG A 33 -14.55 30.66 4.07
CA ARG A 33 -13.40 31.17 3.31
C ARG A 33 -12.91 30.15 2.28
N GLU A 34 -12.89 28.87 2.65
CA GLU A 34 -12.53 27.78 1.74
C GLU A 34 -13.56 27.64 0.60
N PHE A 35 -14.83 27.87 0.90
CA PHE A 35 -15.89 27.80 -0.10
C PHE A 35 -15.77 28.91 -1.17
N HIS A 36 -15.29 30.11 -0.80
CA HIS A 36 -15.04 31.19 -1.74
C HIS A 36 -13.86 30.96 -2.70
N MET A 37 -12.95 30.06 -2.36
CA MET A 37 -11.82 29.69 -3.20
C MET A 37 -12.16 28.64 -4.26
N LEU A 38 -13.37 28.05 -4.21
CA LEU A 38 -13.83 27.08 -5.21
C LEU A 38 -14.12 27.79 -6.54
N SER A 39 -13.77 27.14 -7.65
CA SER A 39 -14.13 27.64 -8.98
C SER A 39 -15.63 27.75 -9.14
N ASP A 40 -16.11 28.69 -9.97
CA ASP A 40 -17.54 28.90 -10.18
C ASP A 40 -18.26 27.65 -10.71
N LEU A 41 -17.56 26.82 -11.49
CA LEU A 41 -18.08 25.54 -11.95
C LEU A 41 -18.34 24.56 -10.78
N LEU A 42 -17.46 24.54 -9.79
CA LEU A 42 -17.60 23.71 -8.59
C LEU A 42 -18.72 24.25 -7.68
N LYS A 43 -18.85 25.58 -7.59
CA LYS A 43 -19.95 26.23 -6.87
C LYS A 43 -21.32 25.90 -7.48
N GLU A 44 -21.44 25.91 -8.81
CA GLU A 44 -22.67 25.54 -9.50
C GLU A 44 -23.03 24.04 -9.33
N LYS A 45 -22.03 23.16 -9.33
CA LYS A 45 -22.23 21.73 -9.02
C LYS A 45 -22.69 21.53 -7.59
N LEU A 46 -22.05 22.18 -6.63
CA LEU A 46 -22.41 22.09 -5.21
C LEU A 46 -23.78 22.69 -4.92
N LYS A 47 -24.17 23.78 -5.58
CA LYS A 47 -25.53 24.35 -5.44
C LYS A 47 -26.64 23.34 -5.77
N LYS A 48 -26.42 22.41 -6.70
CA LYS A 48 -27.40 21.37 -7.06
C LYS A 48 -27.48 20.25 -6.02
N GLU A 49 -26.43 20.08 -5.21
CA GLU A 49 -26.32 19.03 -4.19
C GLU A 49 -26.61 19.55 -2.77
N ILE A 50 -26.66 20.88 -2.60
CA ILE A 50 -26.98 21.51 -1.32
C ILE A 50 -28.51 21.62 -1.15
N ARG A 51 -29.02 21.09 -0.04
CA ARG A 51 -30.38 21.34 0.42
C ARG A 51 -30.35 22.41 1.50
N LEU A 52 -30.90 23.57 1.18
CA LEU A 52 -30.95 24.72 2.06
C LEU A 52 -32.36 24.84 2.68
N PHE A 53 -32.41 24.99 4.00
CA PHE A 53 -33.64 25.19 4.75
C PHE A 53 -33.55 26.48 5.55
N TYR A 54 -34.59 27.30 5.47
CA TYR A 54 -34.78 28.47 6.33
C TYR A 54 -35.48 28.03 7.59
N LEU A 55 -34.87 28.25 8.76
CA LEU A 55 -35.34 27.68 10.05
C LEU A 55 -36.80 27.98 10.33
N HIS A 56 -37.29 29.18 10.01
CA HIS A 56 -38.64 29.57 10.30
C HIS A 56 -39.63 29.36 9.13
N LYS A 57 -39.18 29.37 7.89
CA LYS A 57 -40.04 29.19 6.73
C LYS A 57 -40.21 27.71 6.35
N ASP A 58 -39.16 26.93 6.48
CA ASP A 58 -39.11 25.56 6.01
C ASP A 58 -39.11 24.54 7.17
N GLU A 59 -39.55 24.92 8.36
CA GLU A 59 -39.52 24.09 9.55
C GLU A 59 -40.15 22.70 9.36
N LYS A 60 -41.27 22.62 8.67
CA LYS A 60 -41.96 21.35 8.37
C LYS A 60 -41.12 20.45 7.46
N GLU A 61 -40.52 21.04 6.44
CA GLU A 61 -39.66 20.34 5.46
C GLU A 61 -38.37 19.91 6.08
N LEU A 62 -37.73 20.79 6.86
CA LEU A 62 -36.54 20.49 7.64
C LEU A 62 -36.80 19.36 8.65
N ARG A 63 -37.88 19.41 9.40
CA ARG A 63 -38.29 18.32 10.33
C ARG A 63 -38.52 17.01 9.59
N LYS A 64 -39.15 17.05 8.41
CA LYS A 64 -39.35 15.87 7.56
C LYS A 64 -38.04 15.33 7.04
N PHE A 65 -37.14 16.19 6.58
CA PHE A 65 -35.80 15.84 6.12
C PHE A 65 -34.95 15.22 7.26
N ILE A 66 -34.90 15.85 8.43
CA ILE A 66 -34.22 15.32 9.61
C ILE A 66 -34.81 13.96 10.02
N ARG A 67 -36.12 13.82 10.07
CA ARG A 67 -36.80 12.55 10.40
C ARG A 67 -36.50 11.44 9.39
N SER A 68 -36.39 11.76 8.11
CA SER A 68 -36.10 10.77 7.06
C SER A 68 -34.61 10.37 7.02
N ASN A 69 -33.71 11.29 7.36
CA ASN A 69 -32.24 11.06 7.24
C ASN A 69 -31.55 10.77 8.57
N PHE A 70 -32.11 11.22 9.72
CA PHE A 70 -31.49 11.09 11.04
C PHE A 70 -32.34 10.30 12.05
N LYS A 71 -33.23 9.44 11.62
CA LYS A 71 -34.06 8.64 12.54
C LYS A 71 -33.21 7.76 13.45
N LEU A 72 -33.12 8.15 14.69
CA LEU A 72 -32.85 7.30 15.83
C LEU A 72 -34.19 6.74 16.34
N GLY A 73 -34.51 5.52 15.98
CA GLY A 73 -35.62 4.82 16.64
C GLY A 73 -36.60 4.08 15.75
N LYS A 74 -36.85 2.92 16.11
CA LYS A 74 -37.85 1.85 15.92
C LYS A 74 -38.47 1.52 14.55
N GLN A 75 -38.46 2.32 13.51
CA GLN A 75 -38.84 1.86 12.17
C GLN A 75 -37.92 2.43 11.12
N ARG A 76 -37.13 1.54 10.52
CA ARG A 76 -36.19 1.86 9.46
C ARG A 76 -36.81 1.68 8.13
N THR A 77 -36.81 2.73 7.36
CA THR A 77 -36.99 2.63 5.92
C THR A 77 -35.69 2.88 5.15
N ASN A 78 -34.64 3.49 5.77
CA ASN A 78 -33.41 3.81 5.06
C ASN A 78 -32.18 3.66 5.98
N GLY A 79 -31.76 2.43 6.25
CA GLY A 79 -30.42 2.18 6.80
C GLY A 79 -29.34 2.42 5.74
N ILE A 80 -28.08 2.55 6.19
CA ILE A 80 -26.93 2.68 5.29
C ILE A 80 -26.76 1.36 4.52
N ASN A 81 -26.83 1.42 3.19
CA ASN A 81 -26.60 0.26 2.35
C ASN A 81 -25.13 -0.15 2.40
N ILE A 82 -24.89 -1.44 2.56
CA ILE A 82 -23.52 -2.01 2.46
C ILE A 82 -23.23 -2.21 0.97
N THR A 83 -22.10 -1.65 0.52
CA THR A 83 -21.64 -1.66 -0.87
C THR A 83 -20.19 -2.12 -0.95
N LYS A 84 -19.71 -2.38 -2.17
CA LYS A 84 -18.31 -2.67 -2.43
C LYS A 84 -17.33 -1.58 -1.95
N ASN A 85 -17.80 -0.34 -1.78
CA ASN A 85 -16.95 0.81 -1.44
C ASN A 85 -16.90 1.11 0.06
N ASN A 86 -17.87 0.62 0.86
CA ASN A 86 -17.95 0.95 2.29
C ASN A 86 -17.85 -0.25 3.23
N PHE A 87 -17.91 -1.49 2.73
CA PHE A 87 -17.93 -2.69 3.59
C PHE A 87 -16.67 -2.83 4.46
N THR A 88 -15.50 -2.43 3.97
CA THR A 88 -14.25 -2.46 4.74
C THR A 88 -14.24 -1.43 5.86
N TYR A 89 -14.80 -0.24 5.62
CA TYR A 89 -15.00 0.77 6.66
C TYR A 89 -15.97 0.28 7.73
N ILE A 90 -17.10 -0.32 7.31
CA ILE A 90 -18.09 -0.90 8.21
C ILE A 90 -17.48 -2.03 9.04
N TYR A 91 -16.65 -2.87 8.43
CA TYR A 91 -15.90 -3.91 9.15
C TYR A 91 -14.99 -3.35 10.24
N ARG A 92 -14.21 -2.30 9.96
CA ARG A 92 -13.36 -1.66 10.97
C ARG A 92 -14.18 -1.16 12.17
N LYS A 93 -15.33 -0.54 11.89
CA LYS A 93 -16.27 -0.11 12.94
C LYS A 93 -16.90 -1.28 13.70
N TRP A 94 -17.14 -2.38 13.02
CA TRP A 94 -17.60 -3.62 13.63
C TRP A 94 -16.54 -4.19 14.58
N VAL A 95 -15.28 -4.24 14.18
CA VAL A 95 -14.16 -4.67 15.01
C VAL A 95 -14.01 -3.81 16.27
N GLU A 96 -14.22 -2.49 16.18
CA GLU A 96 -14.16 -1.59 17.31
C GLU A 96 -15.33 -1.77 18.29
N LYS A 97 -16.55 -2.00 17.78
CA LYS A 97 -17.78 -1.92 18.57
C LYS A 97 -18.42 -3.26 18.91
N VAL A 98 -18.36 -4.23 18.00
CA VAL A 98 -19.04 -5.52 18.16
C VAL A 98 -18.10 -6.62 18.63
N LYS A 99 -16.90 -6.73 18.03
CA LYS A 99 -15.92 -7.76 18.40
C LYS A 99 -15.65 -7.86 19.89
N PRO A 100 -15.51 -6.75 20.69
CA PRO A 100 -15.30 -6.83 22.12
C PRO A 100 -16.46 -7.47 22.90
N SER A 101 -17.66 -7.48 22.34
CA SER A 101 -18.83 -8.14 22.96
C SER A 101 -18.90 -9.65 22.70
N ILE A 102 -17.99 -10.22 21.91
CA ILE A 102 -17.96 -11.63 21.58
C ILE A 102 -16.94 -12.34 22.48
N THR A 103 -17.42 -13.31 23.26
CA THR A 103 -16.58 -14.12 24.15
C THR A 103 -15.94 -15.25 23.33
N LEU A 104 -14.67 -15.07 22.98
CA LEU A 104 -13.89 -16.03 22.21
C LEU A 104 -12.40 -15.88 22.53
N ASP A 105 -11.68 -17.01 22.58
CA ASP A 105 -10.21 -16.99 22.52
C ASP A 105 -9.76 -16.75 21.08
N TRP A 106 -9.56 -15.48 20.74
CA TRP A 106 -9.23 -15.06 19.39
C TRP A 106 -7.90 -15.62 18.87
N GLU A 107 -6.94 -15.88 19.75
CA GLU A 107 -5.66 -16.46 19.35
C GLU A 107 -5.80 -17.94 18.97
N LYS A 108 -6.60 -18.70 19.71
CA LYS A 108 -6.91 -20.09 19.35
C LYS A 108 -7.76 -20.18 18.08
N ALA A 109 -8.72 -19.27 17.91
CA ALA A 109 -9.52 -19.20 16.70
C ALA A 109 -8.65 -18.93 15.47
N LYS A 110 -7.71 -17.97 15.57
CA LYS A 110 -6.74 -17.66 14.50
C LYS A 110 -5.84 -18.85 14.15
N GLN A 111 -5.39 -19.63 15.16
CA GLN A 111 -4.61 -20.86 14.92
C GLN A 111 -5.41 -21.91 14.15
N SER A 112 -6.73 -21.91 14.31
CA SER A 112 -7.68 -22.78 13.56
C SER A 112 -8.09 -22.19 12.20
N GLY A 113 -7.52 -21.04 11.79
CA GLY A 113 -7.82 -20.37 10.53
C GLY A 113 -9.11 -19.53 10.51
N ILE A 114 -9.74 -19.34 11.67
CA ILE A 114 -10.94 -18.50 11.85
C ILE A 114 -10.50 -17.13 12.32
N ILE A 115 -10.93 -16.09 11.61
CA ILE A 115 -10.60 -14.71 11.91
C ILE A 115 -11.86 -13.88 12.20
N ASP A 116 -11.69 -12.70 12.76
CA ASP A 116 -12.79 -11.78 13.06
C ASP A 116 -13.61 -11.38 11.82
N ALA A 117 -13.00 -11.35 10.65
CA ALA A 117 -13.69 -11.16 9.38
C ALA A 117 -14.77 -12.22 9.11
N ASP A 118 -14.56 -13.45 9.54
CA ASP A 118 -15.55 -14.54 9.36
C ASP A 118 -16.83 -14.27 10.15
N PHE A 119 -16.73 -13.68 11.33
CA PHE A 119 -17.87 -13.24 12.14
C PHE A 119 -18.61 -12.08 11.49
N PHE A 120 -17.88 -11.12 10.96
CA PHE A 120 -18.47 -10.00 10.23
C PHE A 120 -19.22 -10.47 8.97
N LEU A 121 -18.64 -11.38 8.19
CA LEU A 121 -19.29 -11.98 7.03
C LEU A 121 -20.53 -12.80 7.43
N ALA A 122 -20.45 -13.52 8.55
CA ALA A 122 -21.59 -14.22 9.11
C ALA A 122 -22.74 -13.24 9.46
N ASP A 123 -22.43 -12.09 10.02
CA ASP A 123 -23.41 -11.05 10.34
C ASP A 123 -24.10 -10.48 9.10
N ILE A 124 -23.32 -10.31 8.02
CA ILE A 124 -23.85 -9.76 6.77
C ILE A 124 -24.75 -10.76 6.04
N PHE A 125 -24.38 -12.06 6.01
CA PHE A 125 -24.97 -13.02 5.09
C PHE A 125 -25.81 -14.13 5.75
N SER A 126 -25.72 -14.36 7.08
CA SER A 126 -26.36 -15.54 7.70
C SER A 126 -27.87 -15.56 7.70
N LYS A 127 -28.56 -14.45 7.42
CA LYS A 127 -30.02 -14.40 7.57
C LYS A 127 -30.84 -14.95 6.40
N GLU A 128 -30.33 -14.93 5.18
CA GLU A 128 -31.20 -15.11 4.01
C GLU A 128 -30.66 -15.97 2.87
N ASN A 129 -29.45 -16.54 2.96
CA ASN A 129 -28.88 -17.23 1.80
C ASN A 129 -28.27 -18.58 2.13
N THR A 130 -28.92 -19.66 1.68
CA THR A 130 -28.42 -21.02 1.81
C THR A 130 -27.11 -21.24 1.05
N THR A 131 -26.96 -20.63 -0.13
CA THR A 131 -25.80 -20.82 -1.01
C THR A 131 -24.52 -20.17 -0.47
N LEU A 132 -24.60 -18.97 0.13
CA LEU A 132 -23.44 -18.34 0.76
C LEU A 132 -23.16 -18.87 2.16
N ARG A 133 -24.20 -19.34 2.86
CA ARG A 133 -24.11 -19.93 4.20
C ARG A 133 -23.14 -21.13 4.22
N ASP A 134 -23.15 -21.92 3.18
CA ASP A 134 -22.30 -23.12 3.08
C ASP A 134 -20.80 -22.78 2.87
N ARG A 135 -20.48 -21.52 2.57
CA ARG A 135 -19.12 -21.02 2.38
C ARG A 135 -18.56 -20.28 3.60
N LEU A 136 -19.41 -19.98 4.59
CA LEU A 136 -18.99 -19.23 5.77
C LEU A 136 -18.36 -20.17 6.80
N TYR A 137 -17.23 -19.79 7.35
CA TYR A 137 -16.55 -20.50 8.44
C TYR A 137 -17.27 -20.31 9.78
N VAL A 138 -18.06 -19.27 9.90
CA VAL A 138 -18.82 -18.91 11.09
C VAL A 138 -20.26 -18.65 10.69
N LEU A 139 -21.19 -19.12 11.49
CA LEU A 139 -22.63 -18.88 11.31
C LEU A 139 -23.24 -18.14 12.48
N LEU A 140 -23.91 -17.04 12.23
CA LEU A 140 -24.71 -16.36 13.25
C LEU A 140 -26.03 -17.11 13.48
N LYS A 141 -26.23 -17.58 14.70
CA LYS A 141 -27.50 -18.10 15.21
C LYS A 141 -28.24 -17.02 16.00
N LYS A 142 -29.37 -17.37 16.59
CA LYS A 142 -30.23 -16.42 17.27
C LYS A 142 -29.52 -15.59 18.36
N ASN A 143 -28.61 -16.19 19.12
CA ASN A 143 -27.95 -15.59 20.27
C ASN A 143 -26.47 -15.95 20.41
N HIS A 144 -25.86 -16.59 19.44
CA HIS A 144 -24.45 -16.98 19.46
C HIS A 144 -23.94 -17.21 18.03
N TYR A 145 -22.62 -17.31 17.88
CA TYR A 145 -22.00 -17.79 16.66
C TYR A 145 -21.64 -19.26 16.80
N GLU A 146 -21.92 -20.03 15.78
CA GLU A 146 -21.38 -21.38 15.59
C GLU A 146 -20.11 -21.27 14.76
N LEU A 147 -19.01 -21.78 15.30
CA LEU A 147 -17.74 -21.91 14.61
C LEU A 147 -17.79 -23.25 13.90
N ASP A 148 -17.93 -23.24 12.60
CA ASP A 148 -18.20 -24.45 11.84
C ASP A 148 -17.00 -24.92 11.03
N ARG A 149 -16.90 -26.24 10.96
CA ARG A 149 -16.70 -27.12 9.82
C ARG A 149 -15.30 -27.47 9.39
N LYS A 150 -14.31 -27.39 10.19
CA LYS A 150 -13.18 -28.28 9.93
C LYS A 150 -13.37 -29.56 10.73
N ILE A 151 -13.62 -30.66 10.01
CA ILE A 151 -13.45 -32.01 10.51
C ILE A 151 -12.01 -32.06 11.00
N ASP A 152 -11.81 -32.36 12.31
CA ASP A 152 -10.48 -32.65 12.79
C ASP A 152 -9.94 -33.90 12.09
N SER A 153 -8.65 -34.16 12.21
CA SER A 153 -8.02 -35.37 11.63
C SER A 153 -8.60 -36.71 12.16
N ALA A 154 -9.51 -36.66 13.13
CA ALA A 154 -10.20 -37.79 13.73
C ALA A 154 -11.67 -37.88 13.30
N GLY A 155 -12.20 -36.95 12.47
CA GLY A 155 -13.57 -37.02 11.97
C GLY A 155 -14.65 -36.57 12.96
N LEU A 156 -14.29 -35.94 14.07
CA LEU A 156 -15.21 -35.48 15.10
C LEU A 156 -15.57 -34.02 14.94
N PHE A 157 -16.88 -33.71 14.94
CA PHE A 157 -17.42 -32.37 14.95
C PHE A 157 -17.30 -31.74 16.35
N ASP A 158 -16.35 -30.87 16.59
CA ASP A 158 -16.35 -30.01 17.76
C ASP A 158 -16.98 -28.66 17.41
N SER A 159 -18.29 -28.54 17.63
CA SER A 159 -19.03 -27.31 17.40
C SER A 159 -18.69 -26.29 18.51
N LYS A 160 -17.64 -25.52 18.33
CA LYS A 160 -17.30 -24.41 19.22
C LYS A 160 -18.31 -23.28 19.06
N LYS A 161 -18.82 -22.77 20.16
CA LYS A 161 -19.76 -21.64 20.20
C LYS A 161 -19.07 -20.42 20.75
N ALA A 162 -19.25 -19.26 20.10
CA ALA A 162 -18.89 -17.98 20.65
C ALA A 162 -20.17 -17.22 21.09
N GLN A 163 -20.20 -16.78 22.33
CA GLN A 163 -21.36 -16.11 22.92
C GLN A 163 -21.14 -14.62 23.01
N PHE A 164 -22.21 -13.85 23.14
CA PHE A 164 -22.17 -12.43 23.45
C PHE A 164 -22.11 -12.23 24.97
N ASN A 165 -21.19 -11.39 25.45
CA ASN A 165 -21.03 -11.06 26.87
C ASN A 165 -21.98 -9.91 27.32
N ASP A 166 -22.63 -9.25 26.37
CA ASP A 166 -23.52 -8.11 26.58
C ASP A 166 -24.98 -8.37 26.14
N ASN A 167 -25.39 -9.63 26.00
CA ASN A 167 -26.69 -10.03 25.49
C ASN A 167 -27.03 -9.43 24.10
N GLN A 168 -26.03 -9.28 23.23
CA GLN A 168 -26.12 -8.72 21.88
C GLN A 168 -26.46 -7.23 21.82
N ILE A 169 -26.28 -6.47 22.89
CA ILE A 169 -26.63 -5.05 22.90
C ILE A 169 -25.78 -4.29 21.85
N ALA A 170 -24.46 -4.40 21.92
CA ALA A 170 -23.55 -3.74 20.98
C ALA A 170 -23.79 -4.20 19.53
N HIS A 171 -23.98 -5.50 19.31
CA HIS A 171 -24.29 -6.09 18.02
C HIS A 171 -25.61 -5.51 17.43
N ASN A 172 -26.68 -5.46 18.20
CA ASN A 172 -27.97 -4.93 17.75
C ASN A 172 -27.91 -3.43 17.48
N GLN A 173 -27.24 -2.66 18.35
CA GLN A 173 -27.04 -1.22 18.16
C GLN A 173 -26.24 -0.93 16.89
N PHE A 174 -25.17 -1.68 16.64
CA PHE A 174 -24.34 -1.53 15.46
C PHE A 174 -25.14 -1.83 14.18
N TRP A 175 -25.71 -3.03 14.11
CA TRP A 175 -26.44 -3.46 12.90
C TRP A 175 -27.75 -2.74 12.70
N ASN A 176 -28.19 -2.00 13.72
CA ASN A 176 -29.28 -1.07 13.57
C ASN A 176 -28.96 0.09 12.62
N LEU A 177 -27.75 0.39 12.26
CA LEU A 177 -27.33 1.44 11.34
C LEU A 177 -27.28 1.00 9.88
N TYR A 178 -27.18 -0.29 9.61
CA TYR A 178 -26.88 -0.83 8.28
C TYR A 178 -27.98 -1.77 7.76
N VAL A 179 -28.17 -1.76 6.43
CA VAL A 179 -29.10 -2.67 5.76
C VAL A 179 -28.38 -4.00 5.48
N ARG A 180 -28.91 -5.11 6.00
CA ARG A 180 -28.41 -6.47 5.78
C ARG A 180 -29.49 -7.38 5.22
N PRO A 181 -29.18 -8.26 4.28
CA PRO A 181 -27.92 -8.38 3.54
C PRO A 181 -27.71 -7.21 2.57
N PRO A 182 -26.49 -7.02 2.05
CA PRO A 182 -26.23 -6.10 0.94
C PRO A 182 -27.09 -6.45 -0.29
N ARG A 183 -27.10 -5.59 -1.32
CA ARG A 183 -27.72 -5.94 -2.60
C ARG A 183 -27.03 -7.17 -3.21
N LYS A 184 -27.76 -8.03 -3.88
CA LYS A 184 -27.28 -9.27 -4.48
C LYS A 184 -26.06 -9.08 -5.40
N GLU A 185 -26.00 -7.97 -6.12
CA GLU A 185 -24.89 -7.59 -7.00
C GLU A 185 -23.53 -7.42 -6.29
N TYR A 186 -23.54 -7.21 -4.95
CA TYR A 186 -22.32 -7.07 -4.14
C TYR A 186 -21.93 -8.31 -3.35
N TRP A 187 -22.78 -9.35 -3.34
CA TRP A 187 -22.56 -10.52 -2.48
C TRP A 187 -21.26 -11.23 -2.79
N GLU A 188 -21.03 -11.55 -4.05
CA GLU A 188 -19.81 -12.23 -4.47
C GLU A 188 -18.58 -11.37 -4.25
N TYR A 189 -18.69 -10.08 -4.58
CA TYR A 189 -17.60 -9.15 -4.36
C TYR A 189 -17.19 -9.10 -2.88
N ILE A 190 -18.13 -9.00 -1.95
CA ILE A 190 -17.85 -8.91 -0.52
C ILE A 190 -17.39 -10.25 0.05
N ALA A 191 -18.04 -11.35 -0.32
CA ALA A 191 -17.68 -12.70 0.16
C ALA A 191 -16.29 -13.14 -0.31
N ASN A 192 -15.92 -12.82 -1.56
CA ASN A 192 -14.62 -13.13 -2.13
C ASN A 192 -13.49 -12.22 -1.63
N ARG A 193 -13.80 -11.20 -0.83
CA ARG A 193 -12.84 -10.22 -0.30
C ARG A 193 -12.58 -10.40 1.19
N ARG A 194 -12.67 -11.63 1.69
CA ARG A 194 -12.27 -11.98 3.05
C ARG A 194 -10.84 -11.51 3.37
N ASP A 195 -9.97 -11.55 2.38
CA ASP A 195 -8.59 -11.06 2.46
C ASP A 195 -8.50 -9.56 2.78
N LEU A 196 -9.41 -8.72 2.29
CA LEU A 196 -9.49 -7.30 2.65
C LEU A 196 -9.86 -7.06 4.12
N LEU A 197 -10.43 -8.07 4.75
CA LEU A 197 -10.88 -8.05 6.15
C LEU A 197 -9.88 -8.73 7.10
N VAL A 198 -8.77 -9.28 6.59
CA VAL A 198 -7.71 -9.85 7.46
C VAL A 198 -7.10 -8.72 8.30
N PRO A 199 -6.91 -8.91 9.62
CA PRO A 199 -6.30 -7.91 10.48
C PRO A 199 -4.97 -7.40 9.94
N GLN A 200 -4.75 -6.10 10.07
CA GLN A 200 -3.60 -5.41 9.51
C GLN A 200 -2.26 -6.00 9.99
N ASP A 201 -2.20 -6.43 11.26
CA ASP A 201 -1.02 -7.05 11.86
C ASP A 201 -0.64 -8.39 11.20
N ILE A 202 -1.62 -9.17 10.74
CA ILE A 202 -1.38 -10.44 10.04
C ILE A 202 -0.91 -10.17 8.61
N ARG A 203 -1.54 -9.21 7.92
CA ARG A 203 -1.15 -8.81 6.56
C ARG A 203 0.24 -8.18 6.52
N GLU A 204 0.54 -7.28 7.46
CA GLU A 204 1.87 -6.67 7.57
C GLU A 204 2.96 -7.70 7.85
N ARG A 205 2.70 -8.71 8.68
CA ARG A 205 3.64 -9.80 8.94
C ARG A 205 3.93 -10.63 7.69
N LYS A 206 2.92 -10.94 6.90
CA LYS A 206 3.05 -11.71 5.66
C LYS A 206 3.47 -10.85 4.48
N GLY A 207 3.38 -9.51 4.59
CA GLY A 207 3.62 -8.57 3.50
C GLY A 207 2.60 -8.70 2.35
N SER A 208 1.46 -9.30 2.64
CA SER A 208 0.41 -9.54 1.65
C SER A 208 -0.38 -8.25 1.42
N PHE A 209 -0.21 -7.66 0.25
CA PHE A 209 -0.91 -6.45 -0.19
C PHE A 209 -1.82 -6.78 -1.36
N PHE A 210 -3.05 -6.32 -1.24
CA PHE A 210 -4.02 -6.49 -2.29
C PHE A 210 -3.77 -5.50 -3.45
N THR A 211 -3.73 -5.99 -4.68
CA THR A 211 -3.60 -5.14 -5.86
C THR A 211 -4.96 -4.56 -6.23
N PRO A 212 -5.17 -3.23 -6.20
CA PRO A 212 -6.41 -2.61 -6.67
C PRO A 212 -6.72 -2.92 -8.12
N GLN A 213 -8.00 -3.05 -8.45
CA GLN A 213 -8.45 -3.42 -9.80
C GLN A 213 -7.92 -2.48 -10.89
N CYS A 214 -7.86 -1.17 -10.61
CA CYS A 214 -7.32 -0.21 -11.59
C CYS A 214 -5.85 -0.49 -11.95
N TRP A 215 -5.05 -0.96 -11.00
CA TRP A 215 -3.64 -1.31 -11.25
C TRP A 215 -3.51 -2.69 -11.91
N VAL A 216 -4.44 -3.59 -11.66
CA VAL A 216 -4.52 -4.87 -12.39
C VAL A 216 -4.79 -4.59 -13.86
N GLU A 217 -5.82 -3.82 -14.19
CA GLU A 217 -6.18 -3.47 -15.56
C GLU A 217 -5.04 -2.72 -16.28
N LEU A 218 -4.46 -1.72 -15.62
CA LEU A 218 -3.32 -0.97 -16.16
C LEU A 218 -2.11 -1.87 -16.41
N SER A 219 -1.77 -2.76 -15.49
CA SER A 219 -0.63 -3.67 -15.67
C SER A 219 -0.83 -4.66 -16.82
N GLN A 220 -2.05 -5.15 -17.01
CA GLN A 220 -2.39 -6.01 -18.16
C GLN A 220 -2.31 -5.24 -19.49
N GLU A 221 -2.72 -3.96 -19.51
CA GLU A 221 -2.53 -3.08 -20.65
C GLU A 221 -1.04 -2.88 -20.98
N TYR A 222 -0.16 -2.74 -19.97
CA TYR A 222 1.28 -2.64 -20.19
C TYR A 222 1.89 -3.94 -20.71
N ILE A 223 1.40 -5.10 -20.27
CA ILE A 223 1.81 -6.40 -20.81
C ILE A 223 1.39 -6.49 -22.28
N ALA A 224 0.16 -6.10 -22.62
CA ALA A 224 -0.32 -6.09 -24.01
C ALA A 224 0.50 -5.13 -24.89
N LYS A 225 0.87 -3.94 -24.39
CA LYS A 225 1.73 -2.99 -25.10
C LYS A 225 3.17 -3.51 -25.31
N ASP A 226 3.62 -4.43 -24.48
CA ASP A 226 4.97 -4.99 -24.54
C ASP A 226 5.04 -6.24 -25.42
N LEU A 227 4.10 -7.15 -25.26
CA LEU A 227 4.09 -8.48 -25.88
C LEU A 227 3.14 -8.60 -27.08
N GLY A 228 2.28 -7.61 -27.32
CA GLY A 228 1.24 -7.63 -28.36
C GLY A 228 -0.15 -7.92 -27.81
N GLU A 229 -1.18 -7.58 -28.57
CA GLU A 229 -2.58 -7.71 -28.16
C GLU A 229 -3.00 -9.17 -27.90
N ASP A 230 -2.40 -10.12 -28.62
CA ASP A 230 -2.71 -11.55 -28.52
C ASP A 230 -1.92 -12.28 -27.41
N TRP A 231 -1.27 -11.54 -26.52
CA TRP A 231 -0.39 -12.09 -25.48
C TRP A 231 -1.04 -13.18 -24.61
N GLN A 232 -2.35 -13.09 -24.32
CA GLN A 232 -3.04 -14.09 -23.50
C GLN A 232 -3.19 -15.44 -24.21
N ASP A 233 -3.18 -15.46 -25.54
CA ASP A 233 -3.26 -16.69 -26.35
C ASP A 233 -1.88 -17.24 -26.71
N GLU A 234 -0.88 -16.36 -26.78
CA GLU A 234 0.48 -16.76 -27.16
C GLU A 234 1.38 -17.13 -25.98
N TYR A 235 1.08 -16.65 -24.77
CA TYR A 235 1.92 -16.83 -23.60
C TYR A 235 1.21 -17.61 -22.49
N TYR A 236 1.99 -18.35 -21.73
CA TYR A 236 1.60 -18.95 -20.44
C TYR A 236 1.75 -17.91 -19.33
N ILE A 237 0.87 -17.92 -18.35
CA ILE A 237 0.88 -16.97 -17.25
C ILE A 237 0.93 -17.75 -15.93
N TRP A 238 1.87 -17.41 -15.06
CA TRP A 238 1.91 -17.96 -13.71
C TRP A 238 2.00 -16.84 -12.69
N ASP A 239 1.00 -16.76 -11.80
CA ASP A 239 1.09 -15.98 -10.57
C ASP A 239 1.50 -16.93 -9.43
N CYS A 240 2.79 -16.87 -9.06
CA CYS A 240 3.36 -17.75 -8.02
C CYS A 240 3.20 -17.23 -6.59
N CYS A 241 2.47 -16.13 -6.41
CA CYS A 241 2.09 -15.55 -5.11
C CYS A 241 0.68 -14.93 -5.17
N ALA A 242 -0.24 -15.67 -5.78
CA ALA A 242 -1.54 -15.17 -6.22
C ALA A 242 -2.46 -14.67 -5.09
N GLY A 243 -2.22 -15.05 -3.82
CA GLY A 243 -3.18 -14.79 -2.75
C GLY A 243 -4.56 -15.29 -3.14
N THR A 244 -5.55 -14.42 -3.22
CA THR A 244 -6.90 -14.77 -3.66
C THR A 244 -7.13 -14.62 -5.18
N GLY A 245 -6.07 -14.48 -5.97
CA GLY A 245 -6.12 -14.47 -7.45
C GLY A 245 -6.55 -13.15 -8.08
N ASN A 246 -6.41 -12.03 -7.38
CA ASN A 246 -6.88 -10.73 -7.89
C ASN A 246 -6.13 -10.23 -9.10
N LEU A 247 -4.82 -10.48 -9.14
CA LEU A 247 -3.98 -10.03 -10.25
C LEU A 247 -4.39 -10.67 -11.58
N LEU A 248 -5.00 -11.85 -11.51
CA LEU A 248 -5.49 -12.61 -12.67
C LEU A 248 -6.91 -12.22 -13.10
N ALA A 249 -7.55 -11.26 -12.41
CA ALA A 249 -8.88 -10.80 -12.77
C ALA A 249 -8.89 -10.14 -14.13
N GLY A 250 -9.87 -10.49 -14.97
CA GLY A 250 -9.99 -9.94 -16.34
C GLY A 250 -9.25 -10.74 -17.40
N LEU A 251 -8.36 -11.66 -17.04
CA LEU A 251 -7.75 -12.58 -18.00
C LEU A 251 -8.79 -13.58 -18.54
N THR A 252 -8.64 -14.00 -19.79
CA THR A 252 -9.68 -14.74 -20.51
C THR A 252 -9.29 -16.17 -20.87
N ASN A 253 -8.03 -16.44 -21.13
CA ASN A 253 -7.58 -17.77 -21.58
C ASN A 253 -7.19 -18.68 -20.40
N LYS A 254 -8.20 -19.32 -19.78
CA LYS A 254 -8.02 -20.18 -18.61
C LYS A 254 -7.04 -21.35 -18.79
N TYR A 255 -6.80 -21.78 -20.01
CA TYR A 255 -5.91 -22.90 -20.32
C TYR A 255 -4.42 -22.53 -20.22
N GLN A 256 -4.12 -21.24 -20.23
CA GLN A 256 -2.76 -20.70 -20.21
C GLN A 256 -2.38 -20.09 -18.85
N ILE A 257 -3.27 -20.14 -17.83
CA ILE A 257 -3.10 -19.43 -16.56
C ILE A 257 -2.95 -20.41 -15.41
N TRP A 258 -1.90 -20.23 -14.60
CA TRP A 258 -1.66 -20.93 -13.32
C TRP A 258 -1.63 -19.94 -12.18
N ALA A 259 -2.12 -20.38 -11.03
CA ALA A 259 -2.10 -19.62 -9.78
C ALA A 259 -1.61 -20.50 -8.64
N SER A 260 -0.64 -20.00 -7.89
CA SER A 260 -0.23 -20.68 -6.66
C SER A 260 -0.06 -19.68 -5.52
N THR A 261 -0.33 -20.13 -4.31
CA THR A 261 -0.23 -19.32 -3.10
C THR A 261 0.25 -20.14 -1.91
N LEU A 262 0.78 -19.44 -0.91
CA LEU A 262 1.34 -20.07 0.29
C LEU A 262 0.28 -20.73 1.16
N ASP A 263 -0.87 -20.10 1.31
CA ASP A 263 -1.92 -20.50 2.25
C ASP A 263 -3.01 -21.34 1.53
N GLN A 264 -3.34 -22.51 2.08
CA GLN A 264 -4.42 -23.34 1.55
C GLN A 264 -5.77 -22.63 1.56
N ALA A 265 -6.02 -21.76 2.55
CA ALA A 265 -7.24 -20.98 2.60
C ALA A 265 -7.42 -20.04 1.39
N ASP A 266 -6.33 -19.51 0.86
CA ASP A 266 -6.37 -18.67 -0.35
C ASP A 266 -6.64 -19.52 -1.60
N VAL A 267 -6.10 -20.76 -1.65
CA VAL A 267 -6.40 -21.75 -2.70
C VAL A 267 -7.89 -22.07 -2.70
N ASP A 268 -8.45 -22.36 -1.52
CA ASP A 268 -9.87 -22.69 -1.36
C ASP A 268 -10.77 -21.52 -1.85
N VAL A 269 -10.38 -20.28 -1.56
CA VAL A 269 -11.10 -19.07 -2.07
C VAL A 269 -11.05 -18.98 -3.59
N ILE A 270 -9.92 -19.29 -4.22
CA ILE A 270 -9.83 -19.28 -5.69
C ILE A 270 -10.69 -20.40 -6.28
N HIS A 271 -10.67 -21.61 -5.72
CA HIS A 271 -11.52 -22.72 -6.17
C HIS A 271 -13.01 -22.40 -6.07
N ASP A 272 -13.45 -21.83 -4.96
CA ASP A 272 -14.83 -21.36 -4.77
C ASP A 272 -15.22 -20.30 -5.81
N ARG A 273 -14.30 -19.39 -6.13
CA ARG A 273 -14.50 -18.37 -7.17
C ARG A 273 -14.65 -19.02 -8.55
N ILE A 274 -13.78 -19.96 -8.91
CA ILE A 274 -13.85 -20.71 -10.17
C ILE A 274 -15.20 -21.40 -10.29
N ALA A 275 -15.59 -22.19 -9.28
CA ALA A 275 -16.85 -22.92 -9.28
C ALA A 275 -18.08 -22.00 -9.47
N ASN A 276 -18.04 -20.78 -8.96
CA ASN A 276 -19.13 -19.82 -9.17
C ASN A 276 -19.11 -19.21 -10.58
N MET A 277 -17.92 -18.88 -11.09
CA MET A 277 -17.76 -18.34 -12.43
C MET A 277 -18.08 -19.39 -13.51
N GLU A 278 -17.83 -20.67 -13.26
CA GLU A 278 -18.22 -21.77 -14.14
C GLU A 278 -19.74 -21.88 -14.30
N LYS A 279 -20.51 -21.68 -13.23
CA LYS A 279 -21.98 -21.70 -13.27
C LYS A 279 -22.56 -20.66 -14.23
N VAL A 280 -21.85 -19.57 -14.46
CA VAL A 280 -22.26 -18.48 -15.37
C VAL A 280 -21.43 -18.43 -16.65
N GLY A 281 -20.53 -19.40 -16.86
CA GLY A 281 -19.73 -19.52 -18.09
C GLY A 281 -18.61 -18.49 -18.21
N THR A 282 -18.16 -17.86 -17.12
CA THR A 282 -17.15 -16.79 -17.12
C THR A 282 -15.85 -17.16 -16.38
N ALA A 283 -15.63 -18.46 -16.09
CA ALA A 283 -14.42 -18.89 -15.40
C ALA A 283 -13.16 -18.65 -16.25
N ASN A 284 -12.23 -17.93 -15.67
CA ASN A 284 -10.97 -17.54 -16.28
C ASN A 284 -9.75 -18.34 -15.80
N LEU A 285 -9.95 -19.32 -14.93
CA LEU A 285 -8.96 -20.25 -14.42
C LEU A 285 -9.53 -21.68 -14.45
N LEU A 286 -8.66 -22.68 -14.61
CA LEU A 286 -8.98 -24.08 -14.39
C LEU A 286 -8.71 -24.44 -12.93
N ASP A 287 -9.59 -25.24 -12.35
CA ASP A 287 -9.46 -25.74 -10.97
C ASP A 287 -8.12 -26.49 -10.77
N SER A 288 -7.72 -27.31 -11.74
CA SER A 288 -6.44 -28.04 -11.74
C SER A 288 -5.20 -27.15 -11.89
N HIS A 289 -5.34 -25.87 -12.23
CA HIS A 289 -4.25 -24.92 -12.35
C HIS A 289 -4.04 -24.07 -11.09
N VAL A 290 -4.83 -24.29 -10.05
CA VAL A 290 -4.74 -23.61 -8.75
C VAL A 290 -4.25 -24.59 -7.68
N PHE A 291 -3.19 -24.23 -6.98
CA PHE A 291 -2.56 -25.14 -6.01
C PHE A 291 -1.80 -24.38 -4.92
N GLN A 292 -1.64 -25.05 -3.77
CA GLN A 292 -0.79 -24.55 -2.70
C GLN A 292 0.68 -24.78 -3.05
N PHE A 293 1.49 -23.72 -2.92
CA PHE A 293 2.92 -23.79 -3.19
C PHE A 293 3.68 -22.68 -2.49
N ASP A 294 4.70 -23.03 -1.70
CA ASP A 294 5.65 -22.07 -1.15
C ASP A 294 6.75 -21.79 -2.17
N PHE A 295 6.55 -20.74 -2.97
CA PHE A 295 7.48 -20.41 -4.05
C PHE A 295 8.92 -20.19 -3.58
N LEU A 296 9.17 -19.81 -2.34
CA LEU A 296 10.52 -19.56 -1.84
C LEU A 296 11.18 -20.78 -1.17
N ASN A 297 10.40 -21.79 -0.79
CA ASN A 297 10.93 -22.95 -0.07
C ASN A 297 10.71 -24.29 -0.76
N ASP A 298 9.62 -24.47 -1.51
CA ASP A 298 9.28 -25.75 -2.11
C ASP A 298 10.11 -26.09 -3.36
N SER A 299 10.37 -27.36 -3.60
CA SER A 299 10.96 -27.85 -4.87
C SER A 299 9.94 -27.78 -6.00
N PHE A 300 10.40 -27.45 -7.22
CA PHE A 300 9.56 -27.47 -8.44
C PHE A 300 9.06 -28.88 -8.80
N ASP A 301 9.51 -29.92 -8.11
CA ASP A 301 8.94 -31.26 -8.25
C ASP A 301 7.48 -31.37 -7.78
N LYS A 302 7.05 -30.45 -6.91
CA LYS A 302 5.67 -30.33 -6.43
C LYS A 302 4.72 -29.65 -7.41
N LEU A 303 5.23 -29.07 -8.51
CA LEU A 303 4.42 -28.36 -9.48
C LEU A 303 3.51 -29.30 -10.26
N PRO A 304 2.33 -28.84 -10.68
CA PRO A 304 1.49 -29.58 -11.61
C PRO A 304 2.26 -29.96 -12.88
N PRO A 305 2.05 -31.16 -13.47
CA PRO A 305 2.82 -31.65 -14.60
C PRO A 305 2.85 -30.68 -15.79
N GLY A 306 1.72 -30.03 -16.10
CA GLY A 306 1.62 -29.04 -17.19
C GLY A 306 2.51 -27.83 -16.98
N LEU A 307 2.53 -27.26 -15.77
CA LEU A 307 3.40 -26.12 -15.45
C LEU A 307 4.88 -26.54 -15.40
N LYS A 308 5.16 -27.73 -14.83
CA LYS A 308 6.52 -28.27 -14.79
C LYS A 308 7.09 -28.46 -16.21
N ASP A 309 6.30 -28.95 -17.14
CA ASP A 309 6.70 -29.10 -18.53
C ASP A 309 7.00 -27.74 -19.20
N ILE A 310 6.19 -26.70 -18.94
CA ILE A 310 6.45 -25.35 -19.44
C ILE A 310 7.80 -24.82 -18.91
N ILE A 311 8.09 -25.00 -17.64
CA ILE A 311 9.31 -24.51 -17.01
C ILE A 311 10.55 -25.26 -17.51
N THR A 312 10.46 -26.56 -17.70
CA THR A 312 11.60 -27.38 -18.12
C THR A 312 11.88 -27.33 -19.61
N ASN A 313 10.86 -27.06 -20.45
CA ASN A 313 11.01 -26.91 -21.88
C ASN A 313 11.44 -25.48 -22.23
N GLU A 314 12.61 -25.31 -22.87
CA GLU A 314 13.18 -23.99 -23.16
C GLU A 314 12.26 -23.13 -24.03
N GLU A 315 11.67 -23.69 -25.10
CA GLU A 315 10.81 -22.92 -26.00
C GLU A 315 9.49 -22.49 -25.36
N ARG A 316 8.90 -23.34 -24.53
CA ARG A 316 7.71 -22.99 -23.75
C ARG A 316 8.02 -21.99 -22.65
N ARG A 317 9.17 -22.11 -22.00
CA ARG A 317 9.61 -21.20 -20.94
C ARG A 317 9.85 -19.78 -21.47
N LYS A 318 10.34 -19.61 -22.69
CA LYS A 318 10.42 -18.30 -23.36
C LYS A 318 9.06 -17.63 -23.55
N LYS A 319 8.00 -18.42 -23.60
CA LYS A 319 6.61 -17.96 -23.68
C LYS A 319 5.92 -17.91 -22.29
N LEU A 320 6.66 -18.01 -21.19
CA LEU A 320 6.11 -17.91 -19.83
C LEU A 320 6.24 -16.49 -19.30
N ILE A 321 5.15 -15.95 -18.81
CA ILE A 321 5.09 -14.71 -18.05
C ILE A 321 4.89 -15.07 -16.58
N ILE A 322 5.85 -14.71 -15.74
CA ILE A 322 5.66 -14.69 -14.28
C ILE A 322 5.07 -13.34 -13.93
N TYR A 323 3.75 -13.31 -13.65
CA TYR A 323 3.00 -12.08 -13.40
C TYR A 323 2.58 -12.03 -11.94
N ILE A 324 3.25 -11.18 -11.13
CA ILE A 324 3.21 -11.24 -9.68
C ILE A 324 3.16 -9.87 -8.99
N ASN A 325 2.54 -9.84 -7.81
CA ASN A 325 2.72 -8.81 -6.81
C ASN A 325 3.25 -9.45 -5.51
N PRO A 326 4.58 -9.70 -5.43
CA PRO A 326 5.15 -10.43 -4.31
C PRO A 326 5.03 -9.65 -3.00
N PRO A 327 5.01 -10.34 -1.85
CA PRO A 327 4.94 -9.71 -0.54
C PRO A 327 6.03 -8.65 -0.34
N CYS A 328 5.63 -7.44 0.07
CA CYS A 328 6.55 -6.30 0.28
C CYS A 328 7.24 -6.30 1.65
N ALA A 329 7.30 -7.44 2.33
CA ALA A 329 7.92 -7.55 3.65
C ALA A 329 9.45 -7.40 3.58
N GLU A 330 9.99 -6.68 4.57
CA GLU A 330 11.42 -6.54 4.81
C GLU A 330 11.78 -7.25 6.11
N ALA A 331 12.74 -8.16 6.09
CA ALA A 331 13.29 -8.74 7.30
C ALA A 331 14.26 -7.77 7.94
N SER A 332 13.82 -7.02 8.92
CA SER A 332 14.70 -6.19 9.72
C SER A 332 15.08 -6.89 11.02
N ASN A 333 16.32 -6.70 11.46
CA ASN A 333 16.79 -7.08 12.79
C ASN A 333 16.30 -6.10 13.89
N ALA A 334 15.47 -5.13 13.56
CA ALA A 334 14.99 -4.13 14.48
C ALA A 334 13.96 -4.72 15.45
N ARG A 335 14.24 -4.57 16.74
CA ARG A 335 13.39 -5.06 17.84
C ARG A 335 12.16 -4.19 18.13
N THR A 336 11.94 -3.11 17.40
CA THR A 336 10.93 -2.11 17.75
C THR A 336 10.13 -1.62 16.58
N VAL A 337 8.88 -1.46 16.87
CA VAL A 337 8.01 -0.40 16.44
C VAL A 337 7.30 -0.64 15.16
N THR A 338 6.79 -1.08 14.55
CA THR A 338 5.94 -1.12 13.35
C THR A 338 5.56 -2.54 12.90
N GLY A 339 5.40 -3.44 13.83
CA GLY A 339 5.12 -4.84 13.49
C GLY A 339 6.29 -5.51 12.74
N THR A 340 7.49 -4.89 12.80
CA THR A 340 8.68 -5.29 12.05
C THR A 340 9.73 -6.06 12.87
N GLY A 341 9.51 -6.23 14.16
CA GLY A 341 10.48 -6.83 15.08
C GLY A 341 10.71 -8.34 14.92
N SER A 342 10.85 -9.03 16.03
CA SER A 342 11.08 -10.49 16.10
C SER A 342 10.04 -11.33 15.33
N ASN A 343 8.85 -10.80 15.11
CA ASN A 343 7.78 -11.45 14.36
C ASN A 343 8.02 -11.51 12.83
N ARG A 344 8.92 -10.68 12.30
CA ARG A 344 9.35 -10.75 10.88
C ARG A 344 10.64 -11.55 10.69
N LYS A 345 11.28 -11.96 11.78
CA LYS A 345 12.58 -12.63 11.76
C LYS A 345 12.60 -13.94 10.96
N GLY A 346 11.43 -14.57 10.76
CA GLY A 346 11.29 -15.80 9.97
C GLY A 346 10.97 -15.61 8.48
N LEU A 347 10.38 -14.46 8.10
CA LEU A 347 9.84 -14.28 6.74
C LEU A 347 10.91 -14.15 5.63
N ALA A 348 12.09 -13.67 5.94
CA ALA A 348 13.18 -13.53 4.96
C ALA A 348 14.24 -14.62 5.06
N TYR A 349 14.09 -15.58 5.95
CA TYR A 349 14.91 -16.78 6.00
C TYR A 349 14.21 -17.89 5.22
N THR A 350 14.60 -18.04 3.96
CA THR A 350 14.02 -19.01 3.05
C THR A 350 15.13 -19.85 2.44
N SER A 351 14.82 -21.03 1.93
CA SER A 351 15.76 -21.87 1.19
C SER A 351 16.30 -21.16 -0.05
N THR A 352 15.49 -20.32 -0.69
CA THR A 352 15.92 -19.46 -1.81
C THR A 352 17.00 -18.47 -1.38
N LYS A 353 16.82 -17.79 -0.23
CA LYS A 353 17.84 -16.88 0.28
C LYS A 353 19.14 -17.58 0.60
N ASP A 354 19.09 -18.77 1.19
CA ASP A 354 20.29 -19.54 1.53
C ASP A 354 20.99 -20.03 0.26
N LYS A 355 20.22 -20.53 -0.72
CA LYS A 355 20.72 -21.00 -2.02
C LYS A 355 21.45 -19.90 -2.79
N TYR A 356 20.88 -18.68 -2.82
CA TYR A 356 21.41 -17.55 -3.59
C TYR A 356 22.04 -16.46 -2.72
N LYS A 357 22.50 -16.79 -1.51
CA LYS A 357 23.02 -15.84 -0.52
C LYS A 357 24.14 -14.94 -1.04
N LYS A 358 25.08 -15.49 -1.81
CA LYS A 358 26.21 -14.73 -2.37
C LYS A 358 25.74 -13.70 -3.40
N GLU A 359 24.75 -14.04 -4.19
CA GLU A 359 24.21 -13.24 -5.27
C GLU A 359 23.26 -12.16 -4.78
N LEU A 360 22.42 -12.51 -3.83
CA LEU A 360 21.48 -11.59 -3.21
C LEU A 360 22.15 -10.56 -2.30
N GLY A 361 23.21 -10.94 -1.57
CA GLY A 361 23.87 -10.06 -0.62
C GLY A 361 22.86 -9.39 0.33
N ARG A 362 22.93 -8.07 0.47
CA ARG A 362 21.98 -7.28 1.29
C ARG A 362 20.57 -7.24 0.74
N ALA A 363 20.40 -7.37 -0.58
CA ALA A 363 19.09 -7.40 -1.23
C ALA A 363 18.22 -8.57 -0.77
N GLY A 364 18.84 -9.69 -0.33
CA GLY A 364 18.14 -10.86 0.18
C GLY A 364 17.29 -10.62 1.44
N ASN A 365 17.38 -9.45 2.06
CA ASN A 365 16.46 -9.07 3.14
C ASN A 365 15.07 -8.62 2.63
N GLU A 366 14.95 -8.31 1.35
CA GLU A 366 13.67 -7.98 0.70
C GLU A 366 13.10 -9.23 0.02
N ILE A 367 11.87 -9.58 0.35
CA ILE A 367 11.24 -10.81 -0.18
C ILE A 367 11.09 -10.75 -1.70
N PHE A 368 10.70 -9.62 -2.27
CA PHE A 368 10.58 -9.48 -3.72
C PHE A 368 11.90 -9.77 -4.46
N ALA A 369 13.05 -9.45 -3.85
CA ALA A 369 14.35 -9.75 -4.44
C ALA A 369 14.66 -11.25 -4.41
N GLN A 370 14.16 -11.99 -3.43
CA GLN A 370 14.27 -13.45 -3.39
C GLN A 370 13.40 -14.09 -4.49
N PHE A 371 12.17 -13.57 -4.72
CA PHE A 371 11.35 -13.98 -5.85
C PHE A 371 12.08 -13.76 -7.18
N PHE A 372 12.59 -12.55 -7.39
CA PHE A 372 13.33 -12.22 -8.60
C PHE A 372 14.53 -13.15 -8.80
N ALA A 373 15.35 -13.36 -7.76
CA ALA A 373 16.53 -14.22 -7.84
C ALA A 373 16.17 -15.65 -8.19
N ARG A 374 15.13 -16.21 -7.58
CA ARG A 374 14.66 -17.56 -7.87
C ARG A 374 14.15 -17.67 -9.30
N ILE A 375 13.34 -16.71 -9.74
CA ILE A 375 12.82 -16.69 -11.12
C ILE A 375 13.99 -16.61 -12.11
N ALA A 376 14.91 -15.68 -11.92
CA ALA A 376 16.03 -15.49 -12.84
C ALA A 376 17.00 -16.68 -12.93
N ASN A 377 17.14 -17.47 -11.86
CA ASN A 377 18.03 -18.63 -11.83
C ASN A 377 17.33 -19.95 -12.18
N ASP A 378 16.11 -20.17 -11.65
CA ASP A 378 15.41 -21.47 -11.78
C ASP A 378 14.42 -21.48 -12.94
N ILE A 379 14.01 -20.30 -13.48
CA ILE A 379 13.09 -20.14 -14.64
C ILE A 379 13.71 -19.11 -15.60
N PRO A 380 14.93 -19.36 -16.12
CA PRO A 380 15.60 -18.39 -17.00
C PRO A 380 14.81 -18.15 -18.29
N ASP A 381 15.07 -17.03 -18.94
CA ASP A 381 14.54 -16.63 -20.24
C ASP A 381 13.03 -16.34 -20.30
N CYS A 382 12.31 -16.42 -19.17
CA CYS A 382 10.92 -16.00 -19.10
C CYS A 382 10.76 -14.47 -19.07
N THR A 383 9.54 -13.99 -19.23
CA THR A 383 9.16 -12.60 -18.95
C THR A 383 8.72 -12.48 -17.50
N LEU A 384 9.26 -11.50 -16.78
CA LEU A 384 8.87 -11.20 -15.40
C LEU A 384 8.13 -9.87 -15.35
N ALA A 385 6.84 -9.92 -15.06
CA ALA A 385 5.97 -8.76 -14.87
C ALA A 385 5.61 -8.64 -13.39
N LEU A 386 6.19 -7.67 -12.67
CA LEU A 386 6.03 -7.60 -11.23
C LEU A 386 5.74 -6.21 -10.70
N PHE A 387 4.95 -6.17 -9.64
CA PHE A 387 4.85 -5.00 -8.77
C PHE A 387 5.94 -5.04 -7.70
N SER A 388 6.69 -3.98 -7.54
CA SER A 388 7.69 -3.88 -6.47
C SER A 388 8.07 -2.46 -6.11
N LYS A 389 8.75 -2.33 -4.96
CA LYS A 389 9.46 -1.09 -4.59
C LYS A 389 10.60 -0.83 -5.57
N LEU A 390 10.92 0.45 -5.80
CA LEU A 390 12.00 0.84 -6.72
C LEU A 390 13.43 0.56 -6.18
N LYS A 391 13.55 -0.05 -5.02
CA LYS A 391 14.86 -0.35 -4.39
C LYS A 391 15.78 -1.18 -5.29
N ALA A 392 15.23 -2.12 -6.07
CA ALA A 392 16.03 -2.91 -7.01
C ALA A 392 16.71 -2.04 -8.06
N LEU A 393 16.04 -0.99 -8.52
CA LEU A 393 16.52 -0.06 -9.54
C LEU A 393 17.44 1.02 -8.97
N GLN A 394 17.03 1.68 -7.89
CA GLN A 394 17.68 2.89 -7.35
C GLN A 394 18.51 2.64 -6.10
N GLY A 395 18.22 1.61 -5.31
CA GLY A 395 18.82 1.44 -3.99
C GLY A 395 20.32 1.10 -4.03
N PRO A 396 21.16 1.77 -3.23
CA PRO A 396 22.60 1.48 -3.18
C PRO A 396 22.90 0.07 -2.65
N ASN A 397 22.05 -0.46 -1.75
CA ASN A 397 22.19 -1.82 -1.24
C ASN A 397 21.91 -2.90 -2.30
N PHE A 398 21.36 -2.53 -3.45
CA PHE A 398 21.04 -3.41 -4.57
C PHE A 398 22.06 -3.35 -5.71
N SER A 399 23.17 -2.64 -5.55
CA SER A 399 24.21 -2.56 -6.61
C SER A 399 24.73 -3.93 -7.03
N GLY A 400 25.09 -4.80 -6.09
CA GLY A 400 25.50 -6.17 -6.36
C GLY A 400 24.39 -7.02 -7.00
N PHE A 401 23.14 -6.82 -6.57
CA PHE A 401 21.98 -7.48 -7.16
C PHE A 401 21.82 -7.09 -8.64
N ARG A 402 21.86 -5.78 -8.96
CA ARG A 402 21.76 -5.29 -10.36
C ARG A 402 22.90 -5.81 -11.24
N ALA A 403 24.12 -5.85 -10.70
CA ALA A 403 25.28 -6.37 -11.44
C ALA A 403 25.13 -7.86 -11.77
N LYS A 404 24.48 -8.65 -10.89
CA LYS A 404 24.29 -10.09 -11.08
C LYS A 404 23.06 -10.42 -11.94
N TYR A 405 21.94 -9.80 -11.63
CA TYR A 405 20.65 -10.08 -12.27
C TYR A 405 20.37 -9.05 -13.37
N GLN A 406 21.18 -9.13 -14.43
CA GLN A 406 21.00 -8.31 -15.62
C GLN A 406 19.80 -8.83 -16.41
N ALA A 407 18.84 -7.94 -16.66
CA ALA A 407 17.66 -8.22 -17.45
C ALA A 407 17.16 -6.90 -18.06
N LYS A 408 16.71 -6.95 -19.30
CA LYS A 408 16.16 -5.76 -19.96
C LYS A 408 14.83 -5.36 -19.32
N LEU A 409 14.79 -4.18 -18.75
CA LEU A 409 13.55 -3.55 -18.31
C LEU A 409 12.89 -2.86 -19.51
N SER A 410 11.82 -3.46 -20.04
CA SER A 410 11.17 -2.99 -21.26
C SER A 410 10.15 -1.88 -20.99
N ARG A 411 9.33 -2.03 -19.94
CA ARG A 411 8.28 -1.08 -19.60
C ARG A 411 8.12 -0.93 -18.10
N MET A 412 7.68 0.26 -17.70
CA MET A 412 7.46 0.56 -16.31
C MET A 412 6.43 1.69 -16.13
N PHE A 413 5.60 1.56 -15.11
CA PHE A 413 4.87 2.69 -14.54
C PHE A 413 5.01 2.72 -13.01
N ILE A 414 4.77 3.90 -12.42
CA ILE A 414 4.78 4.10 -10.96
C ILE A 414 3.48 4.73 -10.48
N VAL A 415 3.08 4.31 -9.28
CA VAL A 415 1.86 4.73 -8.60
C VAL A 415 2.15 5.00 -7.12
N PRO A 416 1.30 5.78 -6.42
CA PRO A 416 1.45 5.96 -4.98
C PRO A 416 1.23 4.64 -4.24
N ALA A 417 2.19 4.23 -3.40
CA ALA A 417 2.12 2.96 -2.66
C ALA A 417 0.91 2.87 -1.72
N ASN A 418 0.43 4.00 -1.18
CA ASN A 418 -0.75 4.06 -0.31
C ASN A 418 -2.08 3.78 -1.02
N THR A 419 -2.07 3.54 -2.33
CA THR A 419 -3.23 3.03 -3.07
C THR A 419 -3.42 1.53 -2.92
N PHE A 420 -2.35 0.81 -2.53
CA PHE A 420 -2.43 -0.59 -2.16
C PHE A 420 -2.95 -0.72 -0.73
N ASP A 421 -3.76 -1.73 -0.51
CA ASP A 421 -4.42 -1.90 0.78
C ASP A 421 -3.40 -2.01 1.93
N ASN A 422 -3.66 -1.28 3.02
CA ASN A 422 -2.83 -1.23 4.24
C ASN A 422 -1.40 -0.66 4.09
N VAL A 423 -1.08 -0.04 2.97
CA VAL A 423 0.17 0.72 2.86
C VAL A 423 -0.05 2.16 3.30
N THR A 424 0.51 2.53 4.45
CA THR A 424 0.43 3.90 4.98
C THR A 424 1.54 4.81 4.46
N GLY A 425 2.56 4.25 3.83
CA GLY A 425 3.74 4.98 3.35
C GLY A 425 3.47 5.71 2.03
N HIS A 426 3.94 6.96 1.94
CA HIS A 426 3.90 7.78 0.74
C HIS A 426 5.20 7.62 -0.06
N PHE A 427 5.30 6.56 -0.86
CA PHE A 427 6.47 6.28 -1.69
C PHE A 427 6.04 5.70 -3.05
N PRO A 428 6.90 5.73 -4.08
CA PRO A 428 6.56 5.17 -5.38
C PRO A 428 6.59 3.64 -5.34
N TYR A 429 5.54 3.02 -5.87
CA TYR A 429 5.45 1.58 -6.12
C TYR A 429 5.35 1.36 -7.62
N GLY A 430 6.16 0.47 -8.18
CA GLY A 430 6.30 0.32 -9.63
C GLY A 430 5.79 -1.02 -10.13
N PHE A 431 5.11 -1.00 -11.27
CA PHE A 431 4.95 -2.15 -12.13
C PHE A 431 6.07 -2.17 -13.16
N GLN A 432 6.75 -3.30 -13.31
CA GLN A 432 7.96 -3.45 -14.10
C GLN A 432 7.88 -4.72 -14.94
N ILE A 433 8.25 -4.64 -16.22
CA ILE A 433 8.33 -5.80 -17.12
C ILE A 433 9.79 -6.01 -17.51
N PHE A 434 10.33 -7.18 -17.15
CA PHE A 434 11.69 -7.60 -17.45
C PHE A 434 11.69 -8.78 -18.42
N HIS A 435 12.49 -8.69 -19.47
CA HIS A 435 12.82 -9.83 -20.32
C HIS A 435 14.11 -10.49 -19.83
N LEU A 436 14.00 -11.65 -19.19
CA LEU A 436 15.15 -12.32 -18.56
C LEU A 436 16.09 -12.97 -19.59
N ALA A 437 15.63 -13.20 -20.81
CA ALA A 437 16.45 -13.67 -21.92
C ALA A 437 17.43 -12.59 -22.40
N GLU A 438 17.09 -11.31 -22.28
CA GLU A 438 17.90 -10.19 -22.74
C GLU A 438 18.74 -9.65 -21.55
N LYS A 439 20.06 -9.87 -21.61
CA LYS A 439 20.98 -9.45 -20.55
C LYS A 439 21.39 -8.00 -20.74
N GLU A 440 20.74 -7.12 -19.98
CA GLU A 440 21.00 -5.69 -20.00
C GLU A 440 21.20 -5.18 -18.57
N GLU A 441 22.24 -4.40 -18.34
CA GLU A 441 22.44 -3.76 -17.05
C GLU A 441 21.55 -2.53 -16.94
N PHE A 442 20.74 -2.46 -15.90
CA PHE A 442 19.88 -1.31 -15.67
C PHE A 442 20.70 -0.05 -15.35
N VAL A 443 20.59 0.96 -16.18
CA VAL A 443 21.18 2.29 -16.01
C VAL A 443 20.11 3.32 -15.72
N SER A 444 19.10 3.41 -16.58
CA SER A 444 17.98 4.31 -16.42
C SER A 444 16.78 3.86 -17.25
N CYS A 445 15.60 4.30 -16.88
CA CYS A 445 14.37 4.15 -17.68
C CYS A 445 13.45 5.34 -17.45
N ILE A 446 12.53 5.55 -18.38
CA ILE A 446 11.40 6.47 -18.22
C ILE A 446 10.21 5.65 -17.73
N ALA A 447 9.67 6.01 -16.57
CA ALA A 447 8.48 5.44 -16.01
C ALA A 447 7.30 6.39 -16.19
N ASP A 448 6.15 5.88 -16.64
CA ASP A 448 4.91 6.65 -16.61
C ASP A 448 4.42 6.80 -15.17
N VAL A 449 3.86 7.95 -14.83
CA VAL A 449 3.42 8.29 -13.48
C VAL A 449 1.90 8.45 -13.46
N TYR A 450 1.24 7.71 -12.57
CA TYR A 450 -0.20 7.79 -12.38
C TYR A 450 -0.54 8.25 -10.96
N ASP A 451 -1.60 9.03 -10.83
CA ASP A 451 -2.13 9.45 -9.53
C ASP A 451 -2.91 8.31 -8.82
N SER A 452 -3.37 8.56 -7.61
CA SER A 452 -4.14 7.58 -6.82
C SER A 452 -5.49 7.17 -7.45
N LYS A 453 -5.94 7.85 -8.49
CA LYS A 453 -7.20 7.58 -9.20
C LYS A 453 -6.98 6.86 -10.54
N GLY A 454 -5.72 6.62 -10.92
CA GLY A 454 -5.35 6.01 -12.19
C GLY A 454 -5.22 6.98 -13.37
N ASN A 455 -5.20 8.30 -13.10
CA ASN A 455 -4.98 9.27 -14.16
C ASN A 455 -3.48 9.43 -14.43
N PRO A 456 -3.03 9.48 -15.69
CA PRO A 456 -1.64 9.79 -16.02
C PRO A 456 -1.33 11.24 -15.65
N ILE A 457 -0.24 11.45 -14.90
CA ILE A 457 0.20 12.78 -14.46
C ILE A 457 1.57 13.16 -15.00
N GLY A 458 2.16 12.32 -15.85
CA GLY A 458 3.44 12.61 -16.52
C GLY A 458 4.36 11.40 -16.55
N SER A 459 5.64 11.66 -16.69
CA SER A 459 6.69 10.66 -16.67
C SER A 459 7.84 11.05 -15.76
N LYS A 460 8.63 10.06 -15.33
CA LYS A 460 9.79 10.25 -14.46
C LYS A 460 10.96 9.38 -14.93
N ASN A 461 12.15 9.98 -14.96
CA ASN A 461 13.40 9.25 -15.15
C ASN A 461 13.81 8.55 -13.86
N ILE A 462 14.04 7.25 -13.94
CA ILE A 462 14.53 6.40 -12.86
C ILE A 462 15.98 6.02 -13.17
N TYR A 463 16.90 6.23 -12.22
CA TYR A 463 18.33 6.01 -12.40
C TYR A 463 18.87 4.98 -11.40
N SER A 464 19.82 4.18 -11.82
CA SER A 464 20.50 3.18 -10.97
C SER A 464 21.57 3.74 -10.04
N CYS A 465 21.87 5.01 -10.10
CA CYS A 465 23.02 5.65 -9.45
C CYS A 465 24.38 5.07 -9.88
N LYS A 466 24.46 4.34 -11.00
CA LYS A 466 25.70 3.79 -11.53
C LYS A 466 26.65 4.92 -11.93
N GLY A 467 27.89 4.85 -11.44
CA GLY A 467 28.93 5.86 -11.71
C GLY A 467 28.74 7.18 -10.98
N GLY A 468 27.66 7.34 -10.18
CA GLY A 468 27.43 8.50 -9.32
C GLY A 468 27.93 8.24 -7.90
N GLU A 469 28.50 9.27 -7.26
CA GLU A 469 28.84 9.24 -5.84
C GLU A 469 27.62 9.70 -5.02
N LEU A 470 27.24 8.94 -4.01
CA LEU A 470 26.17 9.35 -3.11
C LEU A 470 26.60 10.56 -2.28
N ILE A 471 25.71 11.51 -2.07
CA ILE A 471 26.02 12.76 -1.39
C ILE A 471 26.59 12.54 0.03
N ILE A 472 26.20 11.47 0.73
CA ILE A 472 26.74 11.17 2.05
C ILE A 472 28.19 10.70 1.97
N ASP A 473 28.56 9.93 0.93
CA ASP A 473 29.92 9.45 0.75
C ASP A 473 30.84 10.58 0.32
N TRP A 474 30.35 11.46 -0.56
CA TRP A 474 31.02 12.69 -0.91
C TRP A 474 31.25 13.57 0.32
N PHE A 475 30.23 13.77 1.16
CA PHE A 475 30.31 14.67 2.31
C PHE A 475 31.22 14.13 3.43
N ARG A 476 31.34 12.81 3.58
CA ARG A 476 32.28 12.20 4.54
C ARG A 476 33.73 12.63 4.37
N LYS A 477 34.15 13.02 3.17
CA LYS A 477 35.47 13.54 2.87
C LYS A 477 35.79 14.87 3.59
N PHE A 478 34.75 15.58 3.99
CA PHE A 478 34.84 16.88 4.65
C PHE A 478 34.59 16.82 6.17
N TYR A 479 34.47 15.62 6.74
CA TYR A 479 34.29 15.50 8.18
C TYR A 479 35.51 16.04 8.92
N ASP A 480 35.22 16.98 9.85
CA ASP A 480 36.24 17.58 10.72
C ASP A 480 35.78 17.46 12.18
N LYS A 481 36.62 16.82 12.99
CA LYS A 481 36.40 16.68 14.44
C LYS A 481 37.27 17.62 15.25
N GLN A 482 38.22 18.32 14.61
CA GLN A 482 39.21 19.18 15.22
C GLN A 482 39.00 20.60 14.73
N GLY A 483 38.55 21.49 15.57
CA GLY A 483 38.36 22.90 15.22
C GLY A 483 37.30 23.56 16.03
N ASP A 484 37.14 24.86 15.85
CA ASP A 484 36.05 25.62 16.46
C ASP A 484 34.72 25.15 15.89
N HIS A 485 33.87 24.59 16.73
CA HIS A 485 32.57 24.10 16.35
C HIS A 485 31.59 25.27 16.18
N LEU A 486 31.15 25.49 14.95
CA LEU A 486 30.15 26.49 14.59
C LEU A 486 28.71 25.97 14.76
N GLY A 487 28.55 24.66 14.72
CA GLY A 487 27.28 23.96 14.85
C GLY A 487 27.41 22.49 14.51
N TYR A 488 26.30 21.82 14.43
CA TYR A 488 26.20 20.38 14.10
C TYR A 488 25.18 20.16 13.00
N LEU A 489 25.60 19.56 11.91
CA LEU A 489 24.72 19.12 10.83
C LEU A 489 24.29 17.68 11.09
N ARG A 490 23.02 17.48 11.40
CA ARG A 490 22.40 16.18 11.50
C ARG A 490 21.92 15.73 10.15
N PHE A 491 22.11 14.46 9.82
CA PHE A 491 21.64 13.87 8.57
C PHE A 491 21.40 12.37 8.73
N LEU A 492 20.53 11.82 7.87
CA LEU A 492 20.24 10.38 7.78
C LEU A 492 20.13 10.01 6.32
N GLY A 493 20.69 8.85 5.94
CA GLY A 493 20.54 8.27 4.62
C GLY A 493 20.93 9.19 3.46
N THR A 494 20.56 8.80 2.26
CA THR A 494 20.86 9.51 1.02
C THR A 494 19.65 9.66 0.11
N ASP A 495 18.46 9.43 0.64
CA ASP A 495 17.19 9.49 -0.08
C ASP A 495 16.24 10.55 0.50
N PHE A 496 15.20 10.91 -0.23
CA PHE A 496 14.18 11.87 0.20
C PHE A 496 13.43 11.41 1.46
N GLN A 497 13.27 10.12 1.68
CA GLN A 497 12.65 9.58 2.90
C GLN A 497 13.31 10.11 4.17
N ASN A 498 14.61 10.38 4.11
CA ASN A 498 15.40 10.81 5.26
C ASN A 498 15.57 12.34 5.36
N ASN A 499 14.97 13.13 4.47
CA ASN A 499 15.12 14.59 4.47
C ASN A 499 14.59 15.27 5.74
N ARG A 500 13.56 14.72 6.39
CA ARG A 500 13.04 15.25 7.66
C ARG A 500 14.08 15.19 8.79
N GLY A 501 15.06 14.30 8.69
CA GLY A 501 16.14 14.15 9.64
C GLY A 501 17.37 15.02 9.34
N VAL A 502 17.32 15.86 8.29
CA VAL A 502 18.40 16.78 7.92
C VAL A 502 18.10 18.15 8.52
N PHE A 503 18.88 18.58 9.50
CA PHE A 503 18.75 19.89 10.14
C PHE A 503 20.05 20.33 10.83
N LEU A 504 20.16 21.59 11.14
CA LEU A 504 21.27 22.20 11.84
C LEU A 504 20.91 22.45 13.30
N THR A 505 21.84 22.19 14.21
CA THR A 505 21.74 22.52 15.64
C THR A 505 23.07 23.07 16.16
N LEU A 506 23.06 23.71 17.30
CA LEU A 506 24.30 24.15 17.94
C LEU A 506 25.18 22.97 18.39
N ALA A 507 24.54 21.92 18.92
CA ALA A 507 25.22 20.72 19.40
C ALA A 507 24.38 19.45 19.13
N PRO A 508 25.02 18.29 18.94
CA PRO A 508 24.32 17.02 18.78
C PRO A 508 23.69 16.55 20.07
N SER A 509 22.60 15.79 19.94
CA SER A 509 22.07 15.01 21.07
C SER A 509 22.99 13.83 21.38
N THR A 510 22.90 13.30 22.63
CA THR A 510 23.65 12.08 23.02
C THR A 510 23.32 10.87 22.12
N ASN A 511 22.11 10.81 21.59
CA ASN A 511 21.67 9.76 20.68
C ASN A 511 22.29 9.91 19.28
N ASP A 512 22.47 11.13 18.80
CA ASP A 512 23.11 11.39 17.50
C ASP A 512 24.59 11.01 17.54
N LEU A 513 25.26 11.30 18.64
CA LEU A 513 26.67 10.89 18.84
C LEU A 513 26.84 9.36 18.89
N LYS A 514 25.95 8.66 19.59
CA LYS A 514 25.97 7.18 19.67
C LYS A 514 25.74 6.50 18.32
N GLN A 515 24.94 7.10 17.45
CA GLN A 515 24.56 6.52 16.17
C GLN A 515 25.30 7.14 14.97
N VAL A 516 26.21 8.07 15.19
CA VAL A 516 26.97 8.80 14.16
C VAL A 516 26.01 9.38 13.08
N LYS A 517 25.01 10.12 13.52
CA LYS A 517 23.96 10.68 12.65
C LYS A 517 24.26 12.08 12.13
N GLY A 518 25.49 12.51 12.14
CA GLY A 518 25.85 13.84 11.70
C GLY A 518 27.34 14.12 11.84
N THR A 519 27.71 15.37 11.64
CA THR A 519 29.08 15.88 11.82
C THR A 519 29.09 17.31 12.36
N TRP A 520 30.18 17.66 13.05
CA TRP A 520 30.43 19.04 13.45
C TRP A 520 30.70 19.92 12.22
N ILE A 521 30.15 21.13 12.24
CA ILE A 521 30.46 22.19 11.29
C ILE A 521 31.61 23.00 11.87
N THR A 522 32.67 23.13 11.11
CA THR A 522 33.86 23.94 11.46
C THR A 522 34.13 24.92 10.34
N ARG A 523 35.08 25.85 10.54
CA ARG A 523 35.51 26.79 9.48
C ARG A 523 35.99 26.07 8.21
N LYS A 524 36.53 24.85 8.34
CA LYS A 524 37.07 24.09 7.22
C LYS A 524 35.99 23.44 6.35
N ASN A 525 34.87 23.05 6.95
CA ASN A 525 33.81 22.32 6.24
C ASN A 525 32.47 23.06 6.17
N VAL A 526 32.40 24.35 6.54
CA VAL A 526 31.16 25.12 6.50
C VAL A 526 30.55 25.15 5.10
N ILE A 527 31.35 25.39 4.07
CA ILE A 527 30.86 25.45 2.68
C ILE A 527 30.34 24.08 2.22
N PRO A 528 31.08 22.97 2.29
CA PRO A 528 30.51 21.64 1.98
C PRO A 528 29.29 21.30 2.82
N SER A 529 29.21 21.76 4.07
CA SER A 529 28.03 21.56 4.93
C SER A 529 26.79 22.29 4.41
N CYS A 530 26.97 23.54 3.98
CA CYS A 530 25.90 24.34 3.35
C CYS A 530 25.44 23.71 2.03
N VAL A 531 26.36 23.26 1.20
CA VAL A 531 26.03 22.53 -0.04
C VAL A 531 25.25 21.25 0.25
N TYR A 532 25.73 20.42 1.18
CA TYR A 532 25.00 19.22 1.58
C TYR A 532 23.59 19.52 2.06
N PHE A 533 23.45 20.50 2.95
CA PHE A 533 22.16 20.90 3.53
C PHE A 533 21.21 21.41 2.45
N SER A 534 21.68 22.29 1.58
CA SER A 534 20.87 22.86 0.51
C SER A 534 20.44 21.83 -0.52
N VAL A 535 21.35 21.01 -1.01
CA VAL A 535 21.04 19.94 -1.98
C VAL A 535 19.97 18.97 -1.43
N ARG A 536 20.03 18.67 -0.13
CA ARG A 536 19.06 17.77 0.51
C ARG A 536 17.67 18.40 0.69
N LEU A 537 17.55 19.71 0.75
CA LEU A 537 16.32 20.39 1.18
C LEU A 537 15.74 21.34 0.13
N CYS A 538 16.45 21.67 -0.95
CA CYS A 538 15.99 22.62 -1.96
C CYS A 538 14.81 22.14 -2.82
N THR A 539 14.52 20.84 -2.81
CA THR A 539 13.41 20.25 -3.56
C THR A 539 12.36 19.71 -2.59
N GLU A 540 11.09 19.94 -2.91
CA GLU A 540 9.98 19.41 -2.13
C GLU A 540 9.95 17.87 -2.19
N ALA A 541 9.80 17.26 -1.02
CA ALA A 541 9.65 15.81 -0.89
C ALA A 541 8.19 15.41 -1.16
N THR A 542 8.00 14.70 -2.25
CA THR A 542 6.70 14.12 -2.64
C THR A 542 6.78 12.60 -2.68
N TRP A 543 5.64 11.92 -2.82
CA TRP A 543 5.64 10.47 -2.96
C TRP A 543 6.42 9.99 -4.19
N VAL A 544 6.47 10.79 -5.26
CA VAL A 544 7.15 10.46 -6.52
C VAL A 544 8.66 10.34 -6.34
N ASN A 545 9.26 11.20 -5.51
CA ASN A 545 10.70 11.27 -5.31
C ASN A 545 11.18 10.68 -3.97
N ASP A 546 10.29 10.14 -3.14
CA ASP A 546 10.60 9.65 -1.79
C ASP A 546 11.80 8.68 -1.73
N ARG A 547 12.00 7.88 -2.77
CA ARG A 547 13.09 6.88 -2.86
C ARG A 547 14.27 7.33 -3.71
N ASP A 548 14.22 8.54 -4.27
CA ASP A 548 15.33 9.06 -5.06
C ASP A 548 16.56 9.28 -4.18
N GLN A 549 17.71 8.96 -4.75
CA GLN A 549 18.98 9.11 -4.08
C GLN A 549 19.60 10.47 -4.44
N PHE A 550 20.07 11.18 -3.45
CA PHE A 550 20.87 12.36 -3.69
C PHE A 550 22.30 11.99 -4.08
N LEU A 551 22.73 12.48 -5.22
CA LEU A 551 24.11 12.39 -5.67
C LEU A 551 24.86 13.66 -5.28
N TYR A 552 26.18 13.58 -5.22
CA TYR A 552 27.03 14.74 -4.97
C TYR A 552 26.84 15.77 -6.11
N PRO A 553 27.08 17.06 -5.84
CA PRO A 553 27.08 18.08 -6.87
C PRO A 553 28.13 17.79 -7.97
N ASN A 554 27.98 18.37 -9.13
CA ASN A 554 28.92 18.19 -10.23
C ASN A 554 30.36 18.57 -9.80
N LYS A 555 31.38 18.14 -10.58
CA LYS A 555 32.81 18.32 -10.23
C LYS A 555 33.21 19.78 -10.06
N GLU A 556 32.47 20.71 -10.67
CA GLU A 556 32.78 22.15 -10.65
C GLU A 556 32.02 22.91 -9.56
N TRP A 557 31.35 22.19 -8.65
CA TRP A 557 30.52 22.81 -7.60
C TRP A 557 31.28 23.84 -6.75
N ASN A 558 32.58 23.61 -6.50
CA ASN A 558 33.43 24.46 -5.68
C ASN A 558 33.99 25.71 -6.44
N CYS A 559 33.82 25.74 -7.75
CA CYS A 559 34.24 26.87 -8.58
C CYS A 559 33.08 27.82 -8.94
N ASN A 560 31.85 27.45 -8.63
CA ASN A 560 30.66 28.24 -8.90
C ASN A 560 30.28 29.09 -7.68
N GLU A 561 30.77 30.33 -7.64
CA GLU A 561 30.55 31.26 -6.52
C GLU A 561 29.06 31.57 -6.30
N HIS A 562 28.26 31.66 -7.35
CA HIS A 562 26.80 31.89 -7.23
C HIS A 562 26.15 30.71 -6.54
N PHE A 563 26.44 29.47 -6.97
CA PHE A 563 25.92 28.29 -6.33
C PHE A 563 26.31 28.18 -4.85
N LEU A 564 27.58 28.49 -4.52
CA LEU A 564 28.05 28.48 -3.13
C LEU A 564 27.34 29.57 -2.28
N SER A 565 27.15 30.76 -2.83
CA SER A 565 26.43 31.83 -2.17
C SER A 565 24.96 31.46 -1.93
N ASP A 566 24.29 30.88 -2.93
CA ASP A 566 22.92 30.40 -2.81
C ASP A 566 22.77 29.34 -1.73
N CYS A 567 23.71 28.38 -1.68
CA CYS A 567 23.73 27.33 -0.64
C CYS A 567 23.93 27.93 0.76
N LEU A 568 24.79 28.97 0.89
CA LEU A 568 25.01 29.64 2.17
C LEU A 568 23.77 30.38 2.62
N VAL A 569 23.19 31.22 1.73
CA VAL A 569 21.94 31.95 2.02
C VAL A 569 20.80 31.02 2.35
N PHE A 570 20.60 29.97 1.55
CA PHE A 570 19.60 28.93 1.83
C PHE A 570 19.79 28.33 3.22
N THR A 571 21.02 27.99 3.59
CA THR A 571 21.34 27.41 4.89
C THR A 571 21.05 28.34 6.04
N LEU A 572 21.38 29.65 5.89
CA LEU A 572 21.17 30.64 6.94
C LEU A 572 19.68 30.88 7.21
N PHE A 573 18.85 30.90 6.16
CA PHE A 573 17.45 31.32 6.27
C PHE A 573 16.45 30.13 6.24
N ASN A 574 16.91 28.90 6.14
CA ASN A 574 16.02 27.75 6.12
C ASN A 574 15.48 27.42 7.53
N GLU A 575 14.20 27.12 7.61
CA GLU A 575 13.49 26.76 8.87
C GLU A 575 14.10 25.59 9.65
N LYS A 576 14.89 24.73 8.99
CA LYS A 576 15.61 23.61 9.64
C LYS A 576 16.98 24.00 10.18
N ASN A 577 17.33 25.26 10.15
CA ASN A 577 18.49 25.79 10.82
C ASN A 577 18.09 26.24 12.24
N ASN A 578 18.40 25.42 13.24
CA ASN A 578 18.07 25.67 14.66
C ASN A 578 19.31 26.18 15.42
N ILE A 579 20.30 26.76 14.76
CA ILE A 579 21.45 27.35 15.43
C ILE A 579 21.01 28.65 16.11
N GLN A 580 21.27 28.76 17.41
CA GLN A 580 20.97 29.94 18.21
C GLN A 580 22.25 30.69 18.54
N SER A 581 22.20 32.00 18.52
CA SER A 581 23.30 32.84 18.97
C SER A 581 23.32 32.95 20.51
N GLN A 582 24.43 33.38 21.09
CA GLN A 582 24.52 33.68 22.53
C GLN A 582 23.55 34.77 22.98
N HIS A 583 23.07 35.61 22.06
CA HIS A 583 22.20 36.75 22.31
C HIS A 583 20.73 36.50 21.93
N GLY A 584 20.35 35.30 21.61
CA GLY A 584 18.97 34.95 21.26
C GLY A 584 18.85 33.88 20.20
N THR A 585 17.61 33.57 19.83
CA THR A 585 17.29 32.67 18.73
C THR A 585 17.54 33.35 17.38
N ASN A 586 17.83 32.56 16.34
CA ASN A 586 17.78 33.02 14.97
C ASN A 586 16.37 33.52 14.65
N HIS A 587 16.20 34.85 14.73
CA HIS A 587 14.97 35.46 14.29
C HIS A 587 15.08 35.82 12.84
N TRP A 588 14.02 35.61 12.12
CA TRP A 588 13.78 36.27 10.88
C TRP A 588 13.92 37.79 11.07
N ILE A 589 14.88 38.36 10.43
CA ILE A 589 14.90 39.82 10.25
C ILE A 589 14.13 40.04 8.96
N PRO A 590 12.90 40.56 9.01
CA PRO A 590 12.19 40.85 7.79
C PRO A 590 13.02 41.91 7.03
N PHE A 591 13.36 41.60 5.80
CA PHE A 591 13.91 42.59 4.90
C PHE A 591 12.79 43.60 4.62
N SER A 592 12.97 44.82 5.08
CA SER A 592 12.09 45.94 4.77
C SER A 592 12.36 46.45 3.38
#